data_f991e42ff5a49aec9606cdf9ef121b80
#
_entry.id   f991e42ff5a49aec9606cdf9ef121b80
#
_cell.length_a   1.000
_cell.length_b   1.000
_cell.length_c   1.000
_cell.angle_alpha   90.00
_cell.angle_beta   90.00
_cell.angle_gamma   90.00
#
_symmetry.space_group_name_H-M   'P 1'
#
loop_
_entity.id
_entity.type
_entity.pdbx_description
1 polymer ?
#
loop_
_entity_poly.entity_id
_entity_poly.type
_entity_poly.pdbx_seq_one_letter_code
_entity_poly.pdbx_strand_id
1 'polypeptide(L)'
;MLNIKLVKNKNQNCLFLYQPEGMSIGVAFGGIASGVPGMTAIGALMLAFGIGIQNFPEGAAVSLPLRNEGFSRFKSFMLGQGSALVEPISAVVGVLLVMTVRSILPVLLSFAAGAMIAVAARELLPESIIENKNLATLGLIFGFALMMILDVALG
;
A
#
# COMPACT_ATOMS: atom_id res chain seq x y z
N MET A 1 5.28 15.13 26.28
CA MET A 1 5.94 13.78 26.15
C MET A 1 5.02 12.69 25.62
N LEU A 2 3.69 12.81 25.79
CA LEU A 2 2.72 11.82 25.29
C LEU A 2 2.63 11.79 23.75
N ASN A 3 2.75 12.95 23.10
CA ASN A 3 2.62 13.08 21.63
C ASN A 3 3.73 12.39 20.84
N ILE A 4 4.96 12.35 21.34
CA ILE A 4 6.07 11.70 20.64
C ILE A 4 5.89 10.16 20.57
N LYS A 5 5.29 9.56 21.61
CA LYS A 5 4.97 8.13 21.60
C LYS A 5 3.86 7.76 20.62
N LEU A 6 2.85 8.64 20.47
CA LEU A 6 1.76 8.45 19.51
C LEU A 6 2.23 8.58 18.06
N VAL A 7 3.08 9.58 17.77
CA VAL A 7 3.70 9.75 16.44
C VAL A 7 4.64 8.59 16.11
N LYS A 8 5.41 8.12 17.09
CA LYS A 8 6.30 6.96 16.91
C LYS A 8 5.51 5.67 16.66
N ASN A 9 4.37 5.49 17.33
CA ASN A 9 3.50 4.33 17.14
C ASN A 9 2.77 4.39 15.79
N LYS A 10 2.30 5.58 15.37
CA LYS A 10 1.69 5.79 14.05
C LYS A 10 2.70 5.57 12.91
N ASN A 11 3.95 6.02 13.05
CA ASN A 11 5.01 5.76 12.07
C ASN A 11 5.41 4.28 11.97
N GLN A 12 5.39 3.53 13.07
CA GLN A 12 5.67 2.09 13.03
C GLN A 12 4.55 1.33 12.34
N ASN A 13 3.30 1.73 12.55
CA ASN A 13 2.16 1.13 11.87
C ASN A 13 2.20 1.44 10.36
N CYS A 14 2.52 2.67 9.94
CA CYS A 14 2.72 3.01 8.54
C CYS A 14 3.78 2.13 7.86
N LEU A 15 4.90 1.84 8.53
CA LEU A 15 5.97 1.02 7.96
C LEU A 15 5.48 -0.41 7.62
N PHE A 16 4.58 -0.97 8.44
CA PHE A 16 3.97 -2.28 8.18
C PHE A 16 2.92 -2.25 7.05
N LEU A 17 2.31 -1.08 6.79
CA LEU A 17 1.29 -0.90 5.76
C LEU A 17 1.87 -1.00 4.34
N TYR A 18 3.06 -0.45 4.13
CA TYR A 18 3.71 -0.39 2.81
C TYR A 18 4.40 -1.69 2.38
N GLN A 19 4.62 -2.63 3.30
CA GLN A 19 5.31 -3.89 2.98
C GLN A 19 4.56 -4.81 2.01
N PRO A 20 3.24 -5.02 2.15
CA PRO A 20 2.51 -5.92 1.26
C PRO A 20 2.44 -5.41 -0.19
N GLU A 21 2.36 -4.11 -0.38
CA GLU A 21 2.20 -3.46 -1.68
C GLU A 21 3.46 -3.57 -2.52
N GLY A 22 4.59 -3.17 -1.97
CA GLY A 22 5.88 -3.35 -2.63
C GLY A 22 6.16 -4.83 -2.93
N MET A 23 5.84 -5.73 -2.00
CA MET A 23 5.99 -7.16 -2.20
C MET A 23 5.11 -7.66 -3.35
N SER A 24 3.89 -7.18 -3.50
CA SER A 24 2.98 -7.54 -4.60
C SER A 24 3.56 -7.17 -5.96
N ILE A 25 4.15 -5.96 -6.09
CA ILE A 25 4.87 -5.54 -7.29
C ILE A 25 6.05 -6.49 -7.57
N GLY A 26 6.85 -6.77 -6.56
CA GLY A 26 8.01 -7.67 -6.67
C GLY A 26 7.60 -9.08 -7.10
N VAL A 27 6.53 -9.61 -6.53
CA VAL A 27 5.97 -10.91 -6.88
C VAL A 27 5.50 -10.93 -8.33
N ALA A 28 4.82 -9.86 -8.81
CA ALA A 28 4.37 -9.77 -10.19
C ALA A 28 5.54 -9.79 -11.19
N PHE A 29 6.57 -8.98 -10.97
CA PHE A 29 7.77 -8.95 -11.84
C PHE A 29 8.61 -10.24 -11.71
N GLY A 30 8.76 -10.77 -10.49
CA GLY A 30 9.45 -12.04 -10.25
C GLY A 30 8.75 -13.22 -10.92
N GLY A 31 7.42 -13.23 -10.93
CA GLY A 31 6.62 -14.22 -11.62
C GLY A 31 6.82 -14.21 -13.14
N ILE A 32 6.88 -13.00 -13.75
CA ILE A 32 7.22 -12.85 -15.18
C ILE A 32 8.61 -13.40 -15.46
N ALA A 33 9.62 -12.97 -14.70
CA ALA A 33 11.00 -13.42 -14.86
C ALA A 33 11.13 -14.95 -14.69
N SER A 34 10.28 -15.54 -13.86
CA SER A 34 10.22 -16.98 -13.63
C SER A 34 9.34 -17.73 -14.65
N GLY A 35 8.72 -17.06 -15.63
CA GLY A 35 7.88 -17.68 -16.64
C GLY A 35 6.57 -18.27 -16.09
N VAL A 36 5.95 -17.61 -15.10
CA VAL A 36 4.65 -18.05 -14.57
C VAL A 36 3.55 -17.72 -15.59
N PRO A 37 2.74 -18.72 -16.02
CA PRO A 37 1.67 -18.50 -16.98
C PRO A 37 0.66 -17.46 -16.50
N GLY A 38 0.17 -16.60 -17.40
CA GLY A 38 -0.83 -15.58 -17.10
C GLY A 38 -0.27 -14.28 -16.54
N MET A 39 1.01 -14.22 -16.15
CA MET A 39 1.64 -12.97 -15.72
C MET A 39 2.21 -12.23 -16.93
N THR A 40 1.78 -10.97 -17.09
CA THR A 40 2.22 -10.11 -18.20
C THR A 40 2.94 -8.87 -17.70
N ALA A 41 3.88 -8.35 -18.50
CA ALA A 41 4.60 -7.12 -18.18
C ALA A 41 3.64 -5.92 -18.07
N ILE A 42 2.59 -5.90 -18.89
CA ILE A 42 1.57 -4.84 -18.86
C ILE A 42 0.79 -4.90 -17.54
N GLY A 43 0.34 -6.09 -17.11
CA GLY A 43 -0.35 -6.27 -15.83
C GLY A 43 0.52 -5.85 -14.63
N ALA A 44 1.81 -6.24 -14.61
CA ALA A 44 2.72 -5.82 -13.56
C ALA A 44 2.98 -4.30 -13.55
N LEU A 45 3.07 -3.67 -14.72
CA LEU A 45 3.21 -2.21 -14.82
C LEU A 45 1.93 -1.48 -14.38
N MET A 46 0.74 -1.99 -14.73
CA MET A 46 -0.54 -1.42 -14.28
C MET A 46 -0.70 -1.55 -12.76
N LEU A 47 -0.32 -2.69 -12.18
CA LEU A 47 -0.28 -2.86 -10.73
C LEU A 47 0.66 -1.84 -10.08
N ALA A 48 1.89 -1.71 -10.58
CA ALA A 48 2.87 -0.75 -10.06
C ALA A 48 2.38 0.71 -10.18
N PHE A 49 1.72 1.04 -11.28
CA PHE A 49 1.13 2.36 -11.50
C PHE A 49 -0.03 2.64 -10.55
N GLY A 50 -0.93 1.66 -10.34
CA GLY A 50 -2.03 1.77 -9.39
C GLY A 50 -1.54 1.99 -7.97
N ILE A 51 -0.55 1.22 -7.52
CA ILE A 51 0.09 1.37 -6.21
C ILE A 51 0.79 2.72 -6.11
N GLY A 52 1.47 3.18 -7.16
CA GLY A 52 2.09 4.50 -7.20
C GLY A 52 1.09 5.65 -7.03
N ILE A 53 -0.12 5.54 -7.59
CA ILE A 53 -1.17 6.55 -7.40
C ILE A 53 -1.71 6.55 -5.98
N GLN A 54 -1.93 5.38 -5.37
CA GLN A 54 -2.44 5.31 -3.99
C GLN A 54 -1.41 5.78 -2.95
N ASN A 55 -0.12 5.70 -3.23
CA ASN A 55 0.93 6.20 -2.34
C ASN A 55 0.86 7.72 -2.11
N PHE A 56 0.26 8.47 -3.04
CA PHE A 56 0.07 9.91 -2.85
C PHE A 56 -0.88 10.24 -1.68
N PRO A 57 -2.13 9.72 -1.62
CA PRO A 57 -2.98 9.93 -0.46
C PRO A 57 -2.40 9.34 0.83
N GLU A 58 -1.70 8.21 0.78
CA GLU A 58 -1.07 7.62 1.95
C GLU A 58 0.07 8.49 2.50
N GLY A 59 0.94 9.00 1.64
CA GLY A 59 1.97 9.98 2.03
C GLY A 59 1.37 11.25 2.62
N ALA A 60 0.21 11.70 2.12
CA ALA A 60 -0.54 12.81 2.69
C ALA A 60 -1.11 12.49 4.07
N ALA A 61 -1.63 11.27 4.28
CA ALA A 61 -2.14 10.82 5.56
C ALA A 61 -1.07 10.78 6.67
N VAL A 62 0.19 10.60 6.30
CA VAL A 62 1.34 10.73 7.23
C VAL A 62 1.77 12.19 7.40
N SER A 63 1.86 12.94 6.30
CA SER A 63 2.43 14.29 6.29
C SER A 63 1.54 15.32 6.96
N LEU A 64 0.20 15.24 6.77
CA LEU A 64 -0.74 16.24 7.26
C LEU A 64 -0.84 16.27 8.79
N PRO A 65 -0.98 15.13 9.51
CA PRO A 65 -0.95 15.14 10.97
C PRO A 65 0.37 15.68 11.55
N LEU A 66 1.51 15.32 10.95
CA LEU A 66 2.80 15.85 11.37
C LEU A 66 2.88 17.37 11.22
N ARG A 67 2.29 17.89 10.14
CA ARG A 67 2.18 19.34 9.95
C ARG A 67 1.33 20.01 11.02
N ASN A 68 0.22 19.40 11.41
CA ASN A 68 -0.66 19.92 12.46
C ASN A 68 0.02 19.90 13.84
N GLU A 69 0.96 18.99 14.08
CA GLU A 69 1.77 18.94 15.31
C GLU A 69 2.94 19.95 15.34
N GLY A 70 3.03 20.84 14.32
CA GLY A 70 4.01 21.92 14.30
C GLY A 70 5.33 21.62 13.57
N PHE A 71 5.45 20.45 12.92
CA PHE A 71 6.62 20.18 12.08
C PHE A 71 6.65 21.12 10.86
N SER A 72 7.85 21.44 10.37
CA SER A 72 7.98 22.25 9.14
C SER A 72 7.40 21.49 7.94
N ARG A 73 6.94 22.23 6.91
CA ARG A 73 6.39 21.64 5.68
C ARG A 73 7.35 20.63 5.03
N PHE A 74 8.60 21.00 4.92
CA PHE A 74 9.62 20.14 4.33
C PHE A 74 9.85 18.87 5.15
N LYS A 75 9.92 18.97 6.48
CA LYS A 75 10.14 17.84 7.37
C LYS A 75 8.94 16.87 7.35
N SER A 76 7.71 17.40 7.37
CA SER A 76 6.50 16.58 7.27
C SER A 76 6.44 15.84 5.94
N PHE A 77 6.75 16.52 4.84
CA PHE A 77 6.82 15.92 3.51
C PHE A 77 7.89 14.82 3.42
N MET A 78 9.11 15.09 3.89
CA MET A 78 10.19 14.11 3.87
C MET A 78 9.87 12.86 4.70
N LEU A 79 9.19 13.00 5.83
CA LEU A 79 8.77 11.87 6.65
C LEU A 79 7.66 11.06 5.97
N GLY A 80 6.71 11.73 5.30
CA GLY A 80 5.68 11.05 4.49
C GLY A 80 6.27 10.31 3.30
N GLN A 81 7.20 10.92 2.57
CA GLN A 81 7.90 10.26 1.47
C GLN A 81 8.85 9.15 1.95
N GLY A 82 9.47 9.33 3.11
CA GLY A 82 10.38 8.34 3.71
C GLY A 82 9.69 7.02 4.02
N SER A 83 8.39 7.03 4.32
CA SER A 83 7.63 5.80 4.56
C SER A 83 7.54 4.94 3.29
N ALA A 84 7.42 5.55 2.12
CA ALA A 84 7.36 4.86 0.83
C ALA A 84 8.69 4.19 0.39
N LEU A 85 9.84 4.55 1.00
CA LEU A 85 11.12 3.92 0.67
C LEU A 85 11.20 2.43 1.05
N VAL A 86 10.31 1.96 1.89
CA VAL A 86 10.22 0.54 2.27
C VAL A 86 9.68 -0.32 1.12
N GLU A 87 8.85 0.26 0.23
CA GLU A 87 8.24 -0.47 -0.89
C GLU A 87 9.26 -1.03 -1.89
N PRO A 88 10.22 -0.25 -2.41
CA PRO A 88 11.26 -0.80 -3.27
C PRO A 88 12.06 -1.93 -2.63
N ILE A 89 12.30 -1.84 -1.32
CA ILE A 89 13.01 -2.89 -0.58
C ILE A 89 12.16 -4.15 -0.52
N SER A 90 10.87 -4.04 -0.16
CA SER A 90 9.96 -5.18 -0.12
C SER A 90 9.69 -5.76 -1.51
N ALA A 91 9.70 -4.95 -2.57
CA ALA A 91 9.61 -5.43 -3.94
C ALA A 91 10.81 -6.30 -4.32
N VAL A 92 12.02 -5.88 -4.00
CA VAL A 92 13.23 -6.70 -4.24
C VAL A 92 13.15 -8.02 -3.48
N VAL A 93 12.71 -8.01 -2.23
CA VAL A 93 12.50 -9.24 -1.45
C VAL A 93 11.46 -10.13 -2.12
N GLY A 94 10.35 -9.57 -2.59
CA GLY A 94 9.30 -10.30 -3.32
C GLY A 94 9.83 -10.98 -4.58
N VAL A 95 10.61 -10.28 -5.41
CA VAL A 95 11.27 -10.85 -6.60
C VAL A 95 12.16 -12.03 -6.22
N LEU A 96 13.07 -11.84 -5.25
CA LEU A 96 14.03 -12.87 -4.85
C LEU A 96 13.33 -14.12 -4.29
N LEU A 97 12.28 -13.96 -3.51
CA LEU A 97 11.49 -15.07 -2.97
C LEU A 97 10.84 -15.88 -4.09
N VAL A 98 10.20 -15.23 -5.06
CA VAL A 98 9.53 -15.92 -6.18
C VAL A 98 10.52 -16.60 -7.10
N MET A 99 11.64 -15.96 -7.39
CA MET A 99 12.70 -16.56 -8.24
C MET A 99 13.35 -17.78 -7.59
N THR A 100 13.42 -17.80 -6.24
CA THR A 100 14.03 -18.91 -5.51
C THR A 100 13.07 -20.08 -5.32
N VAL A 101 11.78 -19.80 -5.00
CA VAL A 101 10.78 -20.82 -4.69
C VAL A 101 9.43 -20.44 -5.31
N ARG A 102 9.17 -20.93 -6.53
CA ARG A 102 7.88 -20.64 -7.22
C ARG A 102 6.64 -21.07 -6.44
N SER A 103 6.73 -22.16 -5.69
CA SER A 103 5.60 -22.69 -4.91
C SER A 103 5.14 -21.74 -3.80
N ILE A 104 5.95 -20.75 -3.39
CA ILE A 104 5.59 -19.78 -2.38
C ILE A 104 4.72 -18.62 -2.91
N LEU A 105 4.63 -18.47 -4.25
CA LEU A 105 3.89 -17.39 -4.90
C LEU A 105 2.45 -17.24 -4.40
N PRO A 106 1.59 -18.30 -4.37
CA PRO A 106 0.22 -18.17 -3.90
C PRO A 106 0.15 -17.73 -2.44
N VAL A 107 1.09 -18.20 -1.61
CA VAL A 107 1.15 -17.85 -0.19
C VAL A 107 1.51 -16.37 -0.01
N LEU A 108 2.49 -15.85 -0.76
CA LEU A 108 2.88 -14.45 -0.71
C LEU A 108 1.76 -13.53 -1.20
N LEU A 109 1.08 -13.88 -2.30
CA LEU A 109 -0.07 -13.12 -2.81
C LEU A 109 -1.23 -13.12 -1.81
N SER A 110 -1.57 -14.27 -1.23
CA SER A 110 -2.62 -14.37 -0.22
C SER A 110 -2.30 -13.57 1.05
N PHE A 111 -1.02 -13.60 1.48
CA PHE A 111 -0.55 -12.82 2.62
C PHE A 111 -0.66 -11.32 2.35
N ALA A 112 -0.19 -10.85 1.19
CA ALA A 112 -0.26 -9.45 0.80
C ALA A 112 -1.72 -8.97 0.73
N ALA A 113 -2.61 -9.71 0.06
CA ALA A 113 -4.03 -9.40 -0.02
C ALA A 113 -4.69 -9.34 1.37
N GLY A 114 -4.42 -10.33 2.22
CA GLY A 114 -4.94 -10.36 3.60
C GLY A 114 -4.45 -9.19 4.45
N ALA A 115 -3.19 -8.81 4.31
CA ALA A 115 -2.63 -7.66 5.01
C ALA A 115 -3.30 -6.34 4.57
N MET A 116 -3.51 -6.12 3.26
CA MET A 116 -4.21 -4.94 2.73
C MET A 116 -5.65 -4.84 3.27
N ILE A 117 -6.40 -5.96 3.27
CA ILE A 117 -7.75 -6.00 3.84
C ILE A 117 -7.75 -5.69 5.34
N ALA A 118 -6.79 -6.26 6.08
CA ALA A 118 -6.68 -6.04 7.52
C ALA A 118 -6.43 -4.57 7.86
N VAL A 119 -5.58 -3.90 7.09
CA VAL A 119 -5.30 -2.47 7.23
C VAL A 119 -6.52 -1.63 6.91
N ALA A 120 -7.15 -1.86 5.77
CA ALA A 120 -8.37 -1.14 5.40
C ALA A 120 -9.44 -1.26 6.47
N ALA A 121 -9.65 -2.46 7.02
CA ALA A 121 -10.66 -2.73 8.02
C ALA A 121 -10.33 -2.15 9.41
N ARG A 122 -9.06 -2.12 9.80
CA ARG A 122 -8.64 -1.71 11.17
C ARG A 122 -8.28 -0.23 11.30
N GLU A 123 -7.83 0.38 10.24
CA GLU A 123 -7.32 1.75 10.28
C GLU A 123 -8.12 2.71 9.40
N LEU A 124 -8.24 2.44 8.10
CA LEU A 124 -8.85 3.39 7.17
C LEU A 124 -10.35 3.56 7.35
N LEU A 125 -11.09 2.45 7.45
CA LEU A 125 -12.54 2.50 7.61
C LEU A 125 -12.98 3.13 8.94
N PRO A 126 -12.45 2.75 10.11
CA PRO A 126 -12.85 3.37 11.37
C PRO A 126 -12.55 4.88 11.42
N GLU A 127 -11.37 5.31 10.93
CA GLU A 127 -10.98 6.70 10.95
C GLU A 127 -11.90 7.55 10.04
N SER A 128 -12.22 7.08 8.84
CA SER A 128 -13.11 7.78 7.91
C SER A 128 -14.57 7.87 8.39
N ILE A 129 -15.06 6.83 9.08
CA ILE A 129 -16.43 6.79 9.62
C ILE A 129 -16.60 7.78 10.78
N ILE A 130 -15.57 8.01 11.58
CA ILE A 130 -15.60 8.96 12.69
C ILE A 130 -15.77 10.39 12.18
N GLU A 131 -15.15 10.75 11.06
CA GLU A 131 -15.25 12.09 10.49
C GLU A 131 -16.59 12.32 9.80
N ASN A 132 -16.99 11.46 8.88
CA ASN A 132 -18.26 11.55 8.18
C ASN A 132 -18.72 10.21 7.63
N LYS A 133 -19.61 9.54 8.35
CA LYS A 133 -20.10 8.20 8.01
C LYS A 133 -20.68 8.10 6.59
N ASN A 134 -21.46 9.07 6.16
CA ASN A 134 -22.11 9.01 4.83
C ASN A 134 -21.09 9.18 3.71
N LEU A 135 -20.17 10.13 3.87
CA LEU A 135 -19.12 10.39 2.87
C LEU A 135 -18.14 9.20 2.80
N ALA A 136 -17.78 8.62 3.95
CA ALA A 136 -16.95 7.43 4.03
C ALA A 136 -17.59 6.24 3.30
N THR A 137 -18.88 6.00 3.53
CA THR A 137 -19.62 4.92 2.87
C THR A 137 -19.70 5.12 1.35
N LEU A 138 -20.02 6.34 0.90
CA LEU A 138 -20.07 6.66 -0.53
C LEU A 138 -18.68 6.54 -1.18
N GLY A 139 -17.64 7.02 -0.50
CA GLY A 139 -16.25 6.90 -0.97
C GLY A 139 -15.82 5.44 -1.10
N LEU A 140 -16.17 4.59 -0.14
CA LEU A 140 -15.87 3.16 -0.18
C LEU A 140 -16.56 2.47 -1.37
N ILE A 141 -17.87 2.72 -1.56
CA ILE A 141 -18.64 2.13 -2.65
C ILE A 141 -18.10 2.60 -4.00
N PHE A 142 -17.84 3.89 -4.14
CA PHE A 142 -17.31 4.46 -5.38
C PHE A 142 -15.91 3.93 -5.69
N GLY A 143 -15.02 3.90 -4.68
CA GLY A 143 -13.67 3.37 -4.83
C GLY A 143 -13.66 1.90 -5.23
N PHE A 144 -14.50 1.08 -4.59
CA PHE A 144 -14.65 -0.33 -4.93
C PHE A 144 -15.16 -0.53 -6.36
N ALA A 145 -16.21 0.22 -6.75
CA ALA A 145 -16.75 0.15 -8.10
C ALA A 145 -15.73 0.59 -9.16
N LEU A 146 -14.97 1.64 -8.89
CA LEU A 146 -13.92 2.13 -9.78
C LEU A 146 -12.81 1.07 -9.94
N MET A 147 -12.35 0.46 -8.85
CA MET A 147 -11.34 -0.60 -8.90
C MET A 147 -11.84 -1.82 -9.68
N MET A 148 -13.09 -2.24 -9.49
CA MET A 148 -13.67 -3.33 -10.27
C MET A 148 -13.70 -3.01 -11.78
N ILE A 149 -14.05 -1.77 -12.16
CA ILE A 149 -14.06 -1.35 -13.56
C ILE A 149 -12.65 -1.39 -14.13
N LEU A 150 -11.66 -0.90 -13.39
CA LEU A 150 -10.26 -0.90 -13.82
C LEU A 150 -9.71 -2.33 -13.95
N ASP A 151 -10.03 -3.21 -13.02
CA ASP A 151 -9.62 -4.62 -13.05
C ASP A 151 -10.16 -5.32 -14.29
N VAL A 152 -11.44 -5.18 -14.59
CA VAL A 152 -12.07 -5.77 -15.78
C VAL A 152 -11.58 -5.13 -17.09
N ALA A 153 -11.28 -3.82 -17.09
CA ALA A 153 -10.87 -3.11 -18.30
C ALA A 153 -9.38 -3.29 -18.63
N LEU A 154 -8.53 -3.50 -17.63
CA LEU A 154 -7.06 -3.56 -17.78
C LEU A 154 -6.48 -4.95 -17.52
N GLY A 155 -7.20 -5.85 -16.84
CA GLY A 155 -6.82 -7.23 -16.56
C GLY A 155 -7.27 -8.15 -17.65
#